data_9f1710bbd93378b52e11dfd07e353806
#
_entry.id   9f1710bbd93378b52e11dfd07e353806
#
_cell.length_a   1.000
_cell.length_b   1.000
_cell.length_c   1.000
_cell.angle_alpha   90.00
_cell.angle_beta   90.00
_cell.angle_gamma   90.00
#
_symmetry.space_group_name_H-M   'P 1'
#
loop_
_entity.id
_entity.type
_entity.pdbx_description
1 polymer ?
#
loop_
_entity_poly.entity_id
_entity_poly.type
_entity_poly.pdbx_seq_one_letter_code
_entity_poly.pdbx_strand_id
1 'polypeptide(L)'
;DGSVWIASEMKSLARDCPDVEQFKPGHCWRSDTQQYALWYAPTWRSGVLPSTPCDFTKLREAFVKAVERRMMSDVPWGVLLSGGLDSSLVASVAQRTLTRKSQGEGASSWMSKLHSFSVGLKGSPDLEAAQKAADHIGTQHHPYTFTLQEGLDAVAEVVHHLETYDVTTIRAATPMFLMSRKIKAMGVKMVCSPRPFWHACRVDGVWRHPY
;
A
#
# COMPACT_ATOMS: atom_id res chain seq x y z
N ASP A 1 35.64 3.32 -10.72
CA ASP A 1 35.53 2.73 -12.05
C ASP A 1 34.44 3.37 -12.92
N GLY A 2 33.65 4.30 -12.37
CA GLY A 2 32.56 4.99 -13.07
C GLY A 2 31.26 4.19 -13.17
N SER A 3 31.13 3.09 -12.46
CA SER A 3 29.89 2.31 -12.38
C SER A 3 28.82 3.09 -11.64
N VAL A 4 27.57 2.95 -12.09
CA VAL A 4 26.38 3.50 -11.42
C VAL A 4 25.57 2.35 -10.86
N TRP A 5 25.29 2.44 -9.58
CA TRP A 5 24.51 1.44 -8.86
C TRP A 5 23.11 1.99 -8.55
N ILE A 6 22.09 1.22 -8.81
CA ILE A 6 20.70 1.59 -8.57
C ILE A 6 20.03 0.51 -7.72
N ALA A 7 19.40 0.92 -6.62
CA ALA A 7 18.68 0.02 -5.75
C ALA A 7 17.38 0.64 -5.25
N SER A 8 16.43 -0.20 -4.86
CA SER A 8 15.17 0.24 -4.26
C SER A 8 15.31 0.61 -2.77
N GLU A 9 16.42 0.24 -2.15
CA GLU A 9 16.70 0.45 -0.73
C GLU A 9 18.14 0.94 -0.56
N MET A 10 18.32 1.98 0.25
CA MET A 10 19.61 2.62 0.48
C MET A 10 20.61 1.67 1.18
N LYS A 11 20.13 0.82 2.10
CA LYS A 11 20.98 -0.17 2.81
C LYS A 11 21.70 -1.14 1.88
N SER A 12 21.16 -1.37 0.69
CA SER A 12 21.82 -2.22 -0.33
C SER A 12 23.04 -1.54 -0.96
N LEU A 13 23.12 -0.21 -0.89
CA LEU A 13 24.20 0.60 -1.49
C LEU A 13 25.18 1.15 -0.45
N ALA A 14 24.71 1.39 0.78
CA ALA A 14 25.41 2.17 1.80
C ALA A 14 26.82 1.63 2.16
N ARG A 15 27.06 0.33 1.94
CA ARG A 15 28.36 -0.28 2.22
C ARG A 15 29.41 0.03 1.15
N ASP A 16 28.98 0.06 -0.12
CA ASP A 16 29.87 0.06 -1.27
C ASP A 16 29.85 1.40 -2.02
N CYS A 17 28.84 2.26 -1.75
CA CYS A 17 28.67 3.56 -2.36
C CYS A 17 28.74 4.64 -1.29
N PRO A 18 29.79 5.50 -1.29
CA PRO A 18 29.93 6.59 -0.31
C PRO A 18 28.90 7.71 -0.53
N ASP A 19 28.50 7.93 -1.78
CA ASP A 19 27.55 8.95 -2.17
C ASP A 19 26.28 8.27 -2.73
N VAL A 20 25.15 8.47 -2.05
CA VAL A 20 23.86 7.95 -2.45
C VAL A 20 22.89 9.10 -2.66
N GLU A 21 22.35 9.20 -3.86
CA GLU A 21 21.32 10.20 -4.21
C GLU A 21 19.98 9.52 -4.41
N GLN A 22 18.93 10.18 -3.91
CA GLN A 22 17.57 9.72 -4.15
C GLN A 22 17.16 9.95 -5.60
N PHE A 23 16.59 8.90 -6.23
CA PHE A 23 16.08 9.02 -7.58
C PHE A 23 14.89 9.99 -7.64
N LYS A 24 14.96 11.03 -8.49
CA LYS A 24 13.97 12.11 -8.54
C LYS A 24 12.63 11.64 -9.11
N PRO A 25 11.49 11.86 -8.43
CA PRO A 25 10.17 11.52 -8.96
C PRO A 25 9.87 12.23 -10.28
N GLY A 26 9.25 11.51 -11.22
CA GLY A 26 8.92 12.06 -12.54
C GLY A 26 10.12 12.26 -13.47
N HIS A 27 11.29 11.76 -13.10
CA HIS A 27 12.49 11.83 -13.92
C HIS A 27 12.87 10.42 -14.44
N CYS A 28 13.58 10.42 -15.53
CA CYS A 28 14.40 9.30 -15.99
C CYS A 28 15.87 9.71 -15.88
N TRP A 29 16.74 8.75 -15.61
CA TRP A 29 18.18 8.95 -15.66
C TRP A 29 18.73 8.34 -16.95
N ARG A 30 19.61 9.09 -17.62
CA ARG A 30 20.20 8.68 -18.89
C ARG A 30 21.66 8.33 -18.70
N SER A 31 22.06 7.12 -19.08
CA SER A 31 23.44 6.64 -18.93
C SER A 31 24.42 7.29 -19.91
N ASP A 32 23.94 7.73 -21.07
CA ASP A 32 24.76 8.40 -22.08
C ASP A 32 25.21 9.82 -21.67
N THR A 33 24.35 10.55 -20.96
CA THR A 33 24.62 11.90 -20.48
C THR A 33 24.90 11.97 -18.99
N GLN A 34 24.63 10.89 -18.25
CA GLN A 34 24.67 10.83 -16.78
C GLN A 34 23.82 11.91 -16.10
N GLN A 35 22.67 12.24 -16.71
CA GLN A 35 21.79 13.30 -16.23
C GLN A 35 20.36 12.84 -16.08
N TYR A 36 19.65 13.51 -15.16
CA TYR A 36 18.20 13.38 -15.01
C TYR A 36 17.47 14.19 -16.08
N ALA A 37 16.46 13.58 -16.69
CA ALA A 37 15.53 14.24 -17.59
C ALA A 37 14.10 14.11 -17.02
N LEU A 38 13.39 15.22 -16.92
CA LEU A 38 11.98 15.22 -16.51
C LEU A 38 11.13 14.63 -17.65
N TRP A 39 10.40 13.55 -17.38
CA TRP A 39 9.51 12.92 -18.37
C TRP A 39 8.02 13.01 -17.98
N TYR A 40 7.73 13.26 -16.70
CA TYR A 40 6.36 13.34 -16.18
C TYR A 40 6.17 14.58 -15.32
N ALA A 41 5.48 15.57 -15.88
CA ALA A 41 5.14 16.83 -15.23
C ALA A 41 3.61 17.04 -15.28
N PRO A 42 2.83 16.41 -14.38
CA PRO A 42 1.39 16.58 -14.38
C PRO A 42 1.00 18.02 -14.02
N THR A 43 -0.08 18.50 -14.62
CA THR A 43 -0.55 19.89 -14.46
C THR A 43 -0.91 20.23 -13.00
N TRP A 44 -1.35 19.27 -12.20
CA TRP A 44 -1.64 19.47 -10.78
C TRP A 44 -0.40 19.79 -9.93
N ARG A 45 0.82 19.52 -10.43
CA ARG A 45 2.08 19.91 -9.77
C ARG A 45 2.43 21.39 -9.95
N SER A 46 1.77 22.11 -10.85
CA SER A 46 2.03 23.53 -11.08
C SER A 46 1.66 24.45 -9.91
N GLY A 47 0.97 23.92 -8.90
CA GLY A 47 0.47 24.72 -7.77
C GLY A 47 -0.74 25.59 -8.11
N VAL A 48 -1.21 25.58 -9.35
CA VAL A 48 -2.41 26.31 -9.76
C VAL A 48 -3.64 25.56 -9.26
N LEU A 49 -4.39 26.20 -8.38
CA LEU A 49 -5.65 25.63 -7.87
C LEU A 49 -6.70 25.65 -8.99
N PRO A 50 -7.44 24.55 -9.18
CA PRO A 50 -8.56 24.55 -10.12
C PRO A 50 -9.62 25.60 -9.73
N SER A 51 -10.09 26.39 -10.68
CA SER A 51 -11.19 27.34 -10.50
C SER A 51 -12.57 26.72 -10.76
N THR A 52 -12.60 25.53 -11.34
CA THR A 52 -13.85 24.81 -11.62
C THR A 52 -14.38 24.11 -10.39
N PRO A 53 -15.72 24.12 -10.15
CA PRO A 53 -16.33 23.36 -9.07
C PRO A 53 -16.02 21.87 -9.17
N CYS A 54 -15.94 21.19 -8.01
CA CYS A 54 -15.74 19.75 -7.95
C CYS A 54 -16.94 18.99 -8.54
N ASP A 55 -16.67 18.14 -9.54
CA ASP A 55 -17.66 17.23 -10.10
C ASP A 55 -17.58 15.88 -9.35
N PHE A 56 -18.49 15.68 -8.40
CA PHE A 56 -18.53 14.48 -7.58
C PHE A 56 -18.79 13.19 -8.38
N THR A 57 -19.47 13.28 -9.52
CA THR A 57 -19.69 12.12 -10.39
C THR A 57 -18.38 11.67 -11.03
N LYS A 58 -17.65 12.62 -11.62
CA LYS A 58 -16.30 12.32 -12.17
C LYS A 58 -15.33 11.85 -11.10
N LEU A 59 -15.37 12.43 -9.89
CA LEU A 59 -14.54 12.00 -8.78
C LEU A 59 -14.82 10.55 -8.40
N ARG A 60 -16.12 10.17 -8.28
CA ARG A 60 -16.53 8.80 -7.99
C ARG A 60 -16.07 7.83 -9.08
N GLU A 61 -16.27 8.19 -10.35
CA GLU A 61 -15.85 7.34 -11.46
C GLU A 61 -14.33 7.16 -11.50
N ALA A 62 -13.58 8.23 -11.29
CA ALA A 62 -12.13 8.18 -11.23
C ALA A 62 -11.63 7.30 -10.07
N PHE A 63 -12.28 7.42 -8.89
CA PHE A 63 -11.99 6.59 -7.74
C PHE A 63 -12.26 5.10 -8.02
N VAL A 64 -13.42 4.76 -8.56
CA VAL A 64 -13.77 3.38 -8.92
C VAL A 64 -12.74 2.81 -9.91
N LYS A 65 -12.43 3.54 -10.99
CA LYS A 65 -11.42 3.14 -11.98
C LYS A 65 -10.03 2.97 -11.35
N ALA A 66 -9.65 3.82 -10.39
CA ALA A 66 -8.38 3.70 -9.70
C ALA A 66 -8.28 2.41 -8.89
N VAL A 67 -9.34 2.04 -8.16
CA VAL A 67 -9.41 0.77 -7.41
C VAL A 67 -9.39 -0.42 -8.40
N GLU A 68 -10.22 -0.40 -9.42
CA GLU A 68 -10.30 -1.48 -10.43
C GLU A 68 -8.94 -1.77 -11.10
N ARG A 69 -8.18 -0.71 -11.41
CA ARG A 69 -6.83 -0.84 -11.98
C ARG A 69 -5.84 -1.50 -11.02
N ARG A 70 -6.03 -1.35 -9.70
CA ARG A 70 -5.18 -2.00 -8.69
C ARG A 70 -5.54 -3.46 -8.46
N MET A 71 -6.70 -3.90 -8.93
CA MET A 71 -7.17 -5.29 -8.80
C MET A 71 -6.62 -6.23 -9.89
N MET A 72 -5.81 -5.74 -10.82
CA MET A 72 -5.09 -6.58 -11.79
C MET A 72 -3.93 -7.27 -11.08
N SER A 73 -4.10 -8.55 -10.78
CA SER A 73 -3.11 -9.34 -10.06
C SER A 73 -3.20 -10.80 -10.50
N ASP A 74 -2.05 -11.42 -10.68
CA ASP A 74 -1.85 -12.85 -10.91
C ASP A 74 -1.58 -13.64 -9.63
N VAL A 75 -1.64 -12.96 -8.50
CA VAL A 75 -1.41 -13.54 -7.16
C VAL A 75 -2.56 -13.24 -6.21
N PRO A 76 -2.77 -14.06 -5.16
CA PRO A 76 -3.76 -13.78 -4.12
C PRO A 76 -3.53 -12.41 -3.48
N TRP A 77 -4.60 -11.64 -3.37
CA TRP A 77 -4.55 -10.28 -2.82
C TRP A 77 -5.71 -10.01 -1.86
N GLY A 78 -5.59 -8.95 -1.08
CA GLY A 78 -6.60 -8.50 -0.15
C GLY A 78 -6.57 -6.99 0.06
N VAL A 79 -7.35 -6.51 1.02
CA VAL A 79 -7.45 -5.10 1.38
C VAL A 79 -7.15 -4.89 2.86
N LEU A 80 -6.56 -3.76 3.18
CA LEU A 80 -6.46 -3.32 4.58
C LEU A 80 -7.76 -2.62 4.95
N LEU A 81 -8.36 -3.03 6.06
CA LEU A 81 -9.65 -2.53 6.52
C LEU A 81 -9.55 -2.09 7.98
N SER A 82 -9.61 -0.80 8.23
CA SER A 82 -9.57 -0.20 9.57
C SER A 82 -10.96 0.15 10.13
N GLY A 83 -12.02 -0.03 9.33
CA GLY A 83 -13.36 0.44 9.68
C GLY A 83 -13.58 1.94 9.46
N GLY A 84 -12.55 2.70 9.08
CA GLY A 84 -12.66 4.09 8.67
C GLY A 84 -13.24 4.25 7.26
N LEU A 85 -13.67 5.47 6.91
CA LEU A 85 -14.34 5.78 5.65
C LEU A 85 -13.52 5.33 4.43
N ASP A 86 -12.26 5.72 4.34
CA ASP A 86 -11.42 5.48 3.17
C ASP A 86 -11.20 3.99 2.91
N SER A 87 -10.85 3.24 3.96
CA SER A 87 -10.62 1.79 3.86
C SER A 87 -11.90 1.04 3.49
N SER A 88 -13.04 1.46 4.02
CA SER A 88 -14.33 0.86 3.73
C SER A 88 -14.78 1.15 2.30
N LEU A 89 -14.52 2.35 1.78
CA LEU A 89 -14.81 2.69 0.37
C LEU A 89 -13.98 1.84 -0.60
N VAL A 90 -12.68 1.72 -0.37
CA VAL A 90 -11.81 0.87 -1.22
C VAL A 90 -12.26 -0.59 -1.16
N ALA A 91 -12.50 -1.13 0.03
CA ALA A 91 -12.95 -2.50 0.21
C ALA A 91 -14.32 -2.76 -0.46
N SER A 92 -15.26 -1.81 -0.33
CA SER A 92 -16.60 -1.90 -0.96
C SER A 92 -16.51 -1.92 -2.48
N VAL A 93 -15.73 -1.02 -3.09
CA VAL A 93 -15.52 -1.00 -4.54
C VAL A 93 -14.86 -2.29 -5.01
N ALA A 94 -13.82 -2.74 -4.29
CA ALA A 94 -13.11 -3.98 -4.59
C ALA A 94 -14.04 -5.20 -4.55
N GLN A 95 -14.84 -5.35 -3.48
CA GLN A 95 -15.78 -6.46 -3.33
C GLN A 95 -16.86 -6.46 -4.42
N ARG A 96 -17.45 -5.30 -4.72
CA ARG A 96 -18.45 -5.16 -5.80
C ARG A 96 -17.88 -5.50 -7.16
N THR A 97 -16.64 -5.10 -7.43
CA THR A 97 -15.96 -5.41 -8.69
C THR A 97 -15.64 -6.90 -8.82
N LEU A 98 -15.20 -7.53 -7.73
CA LEU A 98 -15.01 -9.00 -7.69
C LEU A 98 -16.32 -9.74 -7.95
N THR A 99 -17.40 -9.38 -7.25
CA THR A 99 -18.71 -10.01 -7.44
C THR A 99 -19.19 -9.88 -8.89
N ARG A 100 -19.01 -8.70 -9.50
CA ARG A 100 -19.37 -8.48 -10.90
C ARG A 100 -18.53 -9.33 -11.85
N LYS A 101 -17.24 -9.45 -11.62
CA LYS A 101 -16.33 -10.28 -12.44
C LYS A 101 -16.59 -11.77 -12.27
N SER A 102 -16.98 -12.23 -11.07
CA SER A 102 -17.27 -13.65 -10.82
C SER A 102 -18.59 -14.13 -11.46
N GLN A 103 -19.46 -13.21 -11.87
CA GLN A 103 -20.71 -13.51 -12.58
C GLN A 103 -20.53 -13.55 -14.11
N GLY A 104 -19.36 -13.19 -14.65
CA GLY A 104 -19.05 -13.23 -16.08
C GLY A 104 -18.42 -14.55 -16.52
N GLU A 105 -18.57 -14.89 -17.79
CA GLU A 105 -17.87 -16.06 -18.39
C GLU A 105 -16.36 -15.87 -18.30
N GLY A 106 -15.65 -16.85 -17.73
CA GLY A 106 -14.20 -16.83 -17.56
C GLY A 106 -13.70 -16.37 -16.18
N ALA A 107 -14.58 -16.35 -15.18
CA ALA A 107 -14.19 -16.06 -13.79
C ALA A 107 -13.12 -17.04 -13.31
N SER A 108 -11.91 -16.55 -13.09
CA SER A 108 -10.85 -17.34 -12.46
C SER A 108 -11.26 -17.65 -11.02
N SER A 109 -11.52 -18.92 -10.79
CA SER A 109 -12.10 -19.51 -9.56
C SER A 109 -11.22 -19.40 -8.30
N TRP A 110 -10.05 -18.78 -8.38
CA TRP A 110 -9.08 -18.81 -7.28
C TRP A 110 -9.34 -17.79 -6.17
N MET A 111 -10.24 -16.83 -6.38
CA MET A 111 -10.60 -15.82 -5.39
C MET A 111 -12.11 -15.64 -5.32
N SER A 112 -12.77 -16.50 -4.53
CA SER A 112 -14.23 -16.47 -4.35
C SER A 112 -14.72 -15.34 -3.44
N LYS A 113 -13.86 -14.85 -2.53
CA LYS A 113 -14.14 -13.76 -1.58
C LYS A 113 -12.94 -12.86 -1.42
N LEU A 114 -13.20 -11.57 -1.23
CA LEU A 114 -12.17 -10.60 -0.90
C LEU A 114 -11.68 -10.83 0.54
N HIS A 115 -10.38 -11.02 0.71
CA HIS A 115 -9.75 -11.02 2.02
C HIS A 115 -9.57 -9.59 2.52
N SER A 116 -9.93 -9.33 3.76
CA SER A 116 -9.66 -8.05 4.43
C SER A 116 -8.88 -8.26 5.72
N PHE A 117 -7.99 -7.33 6.04
CA PHE A 117 -7.07 -7.46 7.16
C PHE A 117 -7.11 -6.22 8.04
N SER A 118 -7.10 -6.43 9.35
CA SER A 118 -6.93 -5.37 10.35
C SER A 118 -5.94 -5.79 11.42
N VAL A 119 -5.35 -4.82 12.10
CA VAL A 119 -4.41 -5.05 13.18
C VAL A 119 -4.61 -4.03 14.29
N GLY A 120 -4.52 -4.47 15.53
CA GLY A 120 -4.64 -3.60 16.70
C GLY A 120 -4.24 -4.31 17.99
N LEU A 121 -4.19 -3.55 19.06
CA LEU A 121 -4.07 -4.12 20.40
C LEU A 121 -5.36 -4.83 20.79
N LYS A 122 -5.27 -5.83 21.65
CA LYS A 122 -6.45 -6.53 22.17
C LYS A 122 -7.45 -5.55 22.80
N GLY A 123 -8.71 -5.60 22.35
CA GLY A 123 -9.76 -4.68 22.81
C GLY A 123 -9.75 -3.30 22.12
N SER A 124 -8.98 -3.12 21.05
CA SER A 124 -9.00 -1.89 20.27
C SER A 124 -10.37 -1.66 19.60
N PRO A 125 -10.97 -0.46 19.73
CA PRO A 125 -12.22 -0.12 19.05
C PRO A 125 -12.10 -0.17 17.52
N ASP A 126 -10.89 0.03 16.98
CA ASP A 126 -10.64 -0.06 15.54
C ASP A 126 -10.88 -1.47 14.99
N LEU A 127 -10.55 -2.52 15.77
CA LEU A 127 -10.82 -3.90 15.36
C LEU A 127 -12.32 -4.20 15.31
N GLU A 128 -13.10 -3.66 16.24
CA GLU A 128 -14.57 -3.81 16.23
C GLU A 128 -15.19 -3.05 15.05
N ALA A 129 -14.70 -1.84 14.77
CA ALA A 129 -15.16 -1.05 13.62
C ALA A 129 -14.82 -1.76 12.29
N ALA A 130 -13.62 -2.32 12.19
CA ALA A 130 -13.19 -3.09 11.04
C ALA A 130 -14.05 -4.34 10.83
N GLN A 131 -14.40 -5.06 11.89
CA GLN A 131 -15.27 -6.24 11.82
C GLN A 131 -16.67 -5.85 11.31
N LYS A 132 -17.29 -4.81 11.88
CA LYS A 132 -18.60 -4.30 11.42
C LYS A 132 -18.60 -3.92 9.95
N ALA A 133 -17.54 -3.25 9.50
CA ALA A 133 -17.39 -2.89 8.10
C ALA A 133 -17.21 -4.12 7.20
N ALA A 134 -16.42 -5.09 7.65
CA ALA A 134 -16.21 -6.36 6.93
C ALA A 134 -17.49 -7.16 6.76
N ASP A 135 -18.28 -7.27 7.82
CA ASP A 135 -19.57 -7.98 7.82
C ASP A 135 -20.56 -7.32 6.84
N HIS A 136 -20.61 -5.98 6.85
CA HIS A 136 -21.47 -5.22 5.93
C HIS A 136 -21.02 -5.35 4.45
N ILE A 137 -19.73 -5.32 4.18
CA ILE A 137 -19.18 -5.43 2.82
C ILE A 137 -19.21 -6.88 2.31
N GLY A 138 -19.18 -7.87 3.21
CA GLY A 138 -19.17 -9.29 2.89
C GLY A 138 -17.77 -9.83 2.59
N THR A 139 -16.72 -9.27 3.19
CA THR A 139 -15.34 -9.75 3.03
C THR A 139 -15.04 -10.92 3.98
N GLN A 140 -14.03 -11.71 3.65
CA GLN A 140 -13.42 -12.64 4.59
C GLN A 140 -12.42 -11.90 5.46
N HIS A 141 -12.84 -11.51 6.66
CA HIS A 141 -12.06 -10.66 7.56
C HIS A 141 -11.07 -11.45 8.42
N HIS A 142 -9.86 -10.88 8.56
CA HIS A 142 -8.78 -11.44 9.37
C HIS A 142 -8.28 -10.36 10.35
N PRO A 143 -8.87 -10.29 11.55
CA PRO A 143 -8.36 -9.39 12.60
C PRO A 143 -7.12 -9.99 13.25
N TYR A 144 -6.05 -9.21 13.35
CA TYR A 144 -4.84 -9.59 14.05
C TYR A 144 -4.64 -8.72 15.29
N THR A 145 -4.25 -9.36 16.37
CA THR A 145 -3.84 -8.66 17.59
C THR A 145 -2.34 -8.83 17.82
N PHE A 146 -1.74 -7.85 18.43
CA PHE A 146 -0.37 -7.91 18.94
C PHE A 146 -0.30 -7.31 20.34
N THR A 147 0.73 -7.67 21.08
CA THR A 147 1.01 -7.14 22.41
C THR A 147 1.93 -5.93 22.31
N LEU A 148 1.94 -5.09 23.34
CA LEU A 148 2.88 -3.96 23.41
C LEU A 148 4.34 -4.44 23.31
N GLN A 149 4.66 -5.57 23.94
CA GLN A 149 6.01 -6.14 23.90
C GLN A 149 6.40 -6.57 22.48
N GLU A 150 5.53 -7.29 21.76
CA GLU A 150 5.79 -7.64 20.35
C GLU A 150 5.99 -6.40 19.48
N GLY A 151 5.27 -5.32 19.76
CA GLY A 151 5.47 -4.04 19.08
C GLY A 151 6.84 -3.43 19.37
N LEU A 152 7.25 -3.40 20.62
CA LEU A 152 8.56 -2.88 21.04
C LEU A 152 9.71 -3.71 20.46
N ASP A 153 9.60 -5.02 20.50
CA ASP A 153 10.62 -5.94 19.98
C ASP A 153 10.81 -5.78 18.46
N ALA A 154 9.75 -5.41 17.73
CA ALA A 154 9.81 -5.22 16.29
C ALA A 154 10.44 -3.88 15.86
N VAL A 155 10.57 -2.88 16.75
CA VAL A 155 10.99 -1.51 16.38
C VAL A 155 12.32 -1.47 15.64
N ALA A 156 13.33 -2.20 16.12
CA ALA A 156 14.66 -2.20 15.51
C ALA A 156 14.61 -2.75 14.06
N GLU A 157 13.84 -3.81 13.85
CA GLU A 157 13.65 -4.41 12.53
C GLU A 157 12.85 -3.47 11.60
N VAL A 158 11.83 -2.79 12.13
CA VAL A 158 11.06 -1.78 11.39
C VAL A 158 11.94 -0.61 10.95
N VAL A 159 12.79 -0.07 11.85
CA VAL A 159 13.75 0.99 11.50
C VAL A 159 14.70 0.54 10.38
N HIS A 160 15.23 -0.67 10.49
CA HIS A 160 16.11 -1.24 9.46
C HIS A 160 15.41 -1.37 8.10
N HIS A 161 14.15 -1.84 8.09
CA HIS A 161 13.40 -1.98 6.85
C HIS A 161 12.98 -0.65 6.23
N LEU A 162 12.59 0.32 7.04
CA LEU A 162 12.11 1.62 6.56
C LEU A 162 13.22 2.62 6.27
N GLU A 163 14.43 2.36 6.77
CA GLU A 163 15.59 3.27 6.62
C GLU A 163 15.29 4.69 7.15
N THR A 164 14.49 4.79 8.20
CA THR A 164 14.12 6.05 8.85
C THR A 164 14.00 5.87 10.36
N TYR A 165 14.21 6.96 11.08
CA TYR A 165 13.96 7.06 12.52
C TYR A 165 12.86 8.07 12.86
N ASP A 166 12.07 8.49 11.86
CA ASP A 166 10.90 9.35 12.10
C ASP A 166 9.87 8.60 12.96
N VAL A 167 9.57 9.19 14.12
CA VAL A 167 8.71 8.59 15.15
C VAL A 167 7.31 8.28 14.61
N THR A 168 6.74 9.17 13.80
CA THR A 168 5.39 9.01 13.25
C THR A 168 5.34 7.82 12.29
N THR A 169 6.34 7.74 11.43
CA THR A 169 6.49 6.64 10.46
C THR A 169 6.67 5.30 11.15
N ILE A 170 7.59 5.21 12.12
CA ILE A 170 7.87 3.96 12.85
C ILE A 170 6.63 3.50 13.62
N ARG A 171 5.95 4.42 14.32
CA ARG A 171 4.75 4.12 15.10
C ARG A 171 3.60 3.57 14.24
N ALA A 172 3.41 4.13 13.05
CA ALA A 172 2.39 3.66 12.11
C ALA A 172 2.79 2.34 11.44
N ALA A 173 4.07 2.16 11.16
CA ALA A 173 4.57 1.00 10.42
C ALA A 173 4.71 -0.27 11.29
N THR A 174 4.95 -0.16 12.58
CA THR A 174 5.16 -1.32 13.45
C THR A 174 3.98 -2.30 13.45
N PRO A 175 2.71 -1.89 13.66
CA PRO A 175 1.57 -2.81 13.53
C PRO A 175 1.44 -3.38 12.12
N MET A 176 1.71 -2.57 11.10
CA MET A 176 1.64 -2.99 9.70
C MET A 176 2.69 -4.04 9.37
N PHE A 177 3.90 -3.89 9.91
CA PHE A 177 4.97 -4.86 9.77
C PHE A 177 4.58 -6.23 10.37
N LEU A 178 4.06 -6.24 11.60
CA LEU A 178 3.60 -7.46 12.25
C LEU A 178 2.46 -8.12 11.48
N MET A 179 1.49 -7.35 11.01
CA MET A 179 0.38 -7.84 10.18
C MET A 179 0.87 -8.41 8.84
N SER A 180 1.82 -7.74 8.17
CA SER A 180 2.36 -8.18 6.88
C SER A 180 2.99 -9.57 6.97
N ARG A 181 3.67 -9.89 8.08
CA ARG A 181 4.21 -11.23 8.33
C ARG A 181 3.11 -12.30 8.39
N LYS A 182 1.97 -11.98 9.03
CA LYS A 182 0.81 -12.88 9.11
C LYS A 182 0.14 -13.06 7.75
N ILE A 183 -0.04 -11.97 7.00
CA ILE A 183 -0.62 -11.98 5.65
C ILE A 183 0.25 -12.83 4.70
N LYS A 184 1.58 -12.65 4.76
CA LYS A 184 2.53 -13.45 3.98
C LYS A 184 2.42 -14.94 4.29
N ALA A 185 2.29 -15.29 5.57
CA ALA A 185 2.13 -16.68 6.00
C ALA A 185 0.85 -17.34 5.47
N MET A 186 -0.19 -16.55 5.13
CA MET A 186 -1.41 -17.02 4.48
C MET A 186 -1.27 -17.20 2.96
N GLY A 187 -0.12 -16.90 2.38
CA GLY A 187 0.10 -16.95 0.92
C GLY A 187 -0.43 -15.75 0.14
N VAL A 188 -0.96 -14.73 0.82
CA VAL A 188 -1.37 -13.47 0.18
C VAL A 188 -0.13 -12.62 -0.09
N LYS A 189 0.06 -12.20 -1.34
CA LYS A 189 1.28 -11.50 -1.78
C LYS A 189 1.06 -10.02 -2.07
N MET A 190 -0.17 -9.56 -2.16
CA MET A 190 -0.50 -8.16 -2.40
C MET A 190 -1.65 -7.71 -1.51
N VAL A 191 -1.58 -6.50 -0.98
CA VAL A 191 -2.68 -5.84 -0.29
C VAL A 191 -2.89 -4.43 -0.84
N CYS A 192 -4.15 -4.04 -1.00
CA CYS A 192 -4.54 -2.69 -1.35
C CYS A 192 -4.84 -1.88 -0.08
N SER A 193 -4.26 -0.68 0.01
CA SER A 193 -4.51 0.27 1.08
C SER A 193 -5.04 1.59 0.50
N PRO A 194 -6.01 2.24 1.13
CA PRO A 194 -6.55 3.52 0.67
C PRO A 194 -5.62 4.72 0.90
N ARG A 195 -4.62 4.56 1.77
CA ARG A 195 -3.72 5.68 2.10
C ARG A 195 -2.66 5.85 1.02
N PRO A 196 -2.65 7.00 0.29
CA PRO A 196 -1.64 7.26 -0.74
C PRO A 196 -0.23 7.44 -0.18
N PHE A 197 -0.10 7.72 1.13
CA PHE A 197 1.18 7.94 1.81
C PHE A 197 1.87 6.67 2.31
N TRP A 198 1.16 5.56 2.41
CA TRP A 198 1.63 4.40 3.12
C TRP A 198 1.32 3.14 2.34
N HIS A 199 1.97 2.95 1.23
CA HIS A 199 2.26 1.63 0.71
C HIS A 199 1.27 0.94 -0.22
N ALA A 200 1.73 0.72 -1.41
CA ALA A 200 1.61 -0.62 -1.94
C ALA A 200 2.55 -1.51 -1.10
N CYS A 201 2.06 -2.06 0.00
CA CYS A 201 2.80 -3.10 0.73
C CYS A 201 2.86 -4.33 -0.16
N ARG A 202 3.98 -4.53 -0.79
CA ARG A 202 4.32 -5.83 -1.31
C ARG A 202 4.69 -6.70 -0.11
N VAL A 203 3.94 -7.79 0.10
CA VAL A 203 4.07 -8.69 1.26
C VAL A 203 5.39 -9.50 1.23
N ASP A 204 6.20 -9.29 0.21
CA ASP A 204 7.55 -9.87 0.06
C ASP A 204 8.66 -9.13 0.86
N GLY A 205 8.27 -8.17 1.70
CA GLY A 205 9.19 -7.49 2.63
C GLY A 205 9.83 -6.23 2.07
N VAL A 206 9.48 -5.79 0.85
CA VAL A 206 10.03 -4.58 0.25
C VAL A 206 9.01 -3.45 0.34
N TRP A 207 9.30 -2.48 1.21
CA TRP A 207 8.56 -1.24 1.32
C TRP A 207 8.99 -0.28 0.19
N ARG A 208 8.08 0.07 -0.69
CA ARG A 208 8.35 1.13 -1.66
C ARG A 208 7.66 2.41 -1.21
N HIS A 209 8.43 3.46 -0.98
CA HIS A 209 7.92 4.82 -0.83
C HIS A 209 7.28 5.28 -2.14
N PRO A 210 6.00 5.65 -2.18
CA PRO A 210 5.46 6.44 -3.29
C PRO A 210 5.77 7.91 -3.01
N TYR A 211 6.48 8.54 -3.88
CA TYR A 211 6.56 10.01 -3.97
C TYR A 211 5.38 10.56 -4.73
#